data_faab912ebafb6622d38dd297a2480641
#
_entry.id   faab912ebafb6622d38dd297a2480641
#
_cell.length_a   1.000
_cell.length_b   1.000
_cell.length_c   1.000
_cell.angle_alpha   90.00
_cell.angle_beta   90.00
_cell.angle_gamma   90.00
#
_symmetry.space_group_name_H-M   'P 1'
#
loop_
_entity.id
_entity.type
_entity.pdbx_description
1 polymer ?
#
loop_
_entity_poly.entity_id
_entity_poly.type
_entity_poly.pdbx_seq_one_letter_code
_entity_poly.pdbx_strand_id
1 'polypeptide(L)'
;CPRPLLRGPVTAREIHGETGLEGAGLPSARGEVDSRHAVDFLRDTVKRRPGEVTIVAVGPLTNLAVALVQRPELAGEVRQIVIMGGAAGSGNVTPHAEFNFYADPHAARIVFESGAPIVMYGLDVTRQVRAEREWLGRIGALDSSVSNAAVGMLNRYGSVGGSLHDVLAVGHLLREDLFTLEA
;
A
#
# COMPACT_ATOMS: atom_id res chain seq x y z
N CYS A 1 -4.45 -8.29 -9.50
CA CYS A 1 -5.25 -7.49 -8.53
C CYS A 1 -6.44 -8.30 -8.05
N PRO A 2 -6.79 -8.23 -6.77
CA PRO A 2 -8.01 -8.85 -6.28
C PRO A 2 -9.22 -8.23 -7.01
N ARG A 3 -10.23 -9.03 -7.24
CA ARG A 3 -11.48 -8.52 -7.79
C ARG A 3 -12.23 -7.81 -6.66
N PRO A 4 -12.68 -6.55 -6.86
CA PRO A 4 -13.49 -5.84 -5.86
C PRO A 4 -14.76 -6.62 -5.47
N LEU A 5 -15.24 -6.43 -4.25
CA LEU A 5 -16.37 -7.17 -3.70
C LEU A 5 -17.65 -7.00 -4.54
N LEU A 6 -17.99 -5.76 -4.91
CA LEU A 6 -19.25 -5.45 -5.59
C LEU A 6 -19.10 -4.71 -6.92
N ARG A 7 -17.88 -4.28 -7.27
CA ARG A 7 -17.63 -3.48 -8.48
C ARG A 7 -16.84 -4.28 -9.52
N GLY A 8 -16.83 -3.80 -10.75
CA GLY A 8 -15.87 -4.26 -11.76
C GLY A 8 -14.44 -3.86 -11.38
N PRO A 9 -13.42 -4.59 -11.87
CA PRO A 9 -12.03 -4.24 -11.64
C PRO A 9 -11.70 -2.84 -12.14
N VAL A 10 -10.99 -2.07 -11.32
CA VAL A 10 -10.41 -0.78 -11.68
C VAL A 10 -8.91 -0.94 -11.75
N THR A 11 -8.30 -0.43 -12.80
CA THR A 11 -6.84 -0.47 -13.02
C THR A 11 -6.31 0.93 -13.19
N ALA A 12 -5.02 1.13 -12.97
CA ALA A 12 -4.33 2.40 -13.17
C ALA A 12 -3.14 2.20 -14.15
N ARG A 13 -3.37 1.44 -15.22
CA ARG A 13 -2.32 1.15 -16.23
C ARG A 13 -1.79 2.41 -16.91
N GLU A 14 -2.66 3.40 -17.13
CA GLU A 14 -2.29 4.70 -17.68
C GLU A 14 -1.30 5.46 -16.80
N ILE A 15 -1.26 5.15 -15.49
CA ILE A 15 -0.34 5.75 -14.53
C ILE A 15 0.88 4.87 -14.31
N HIS A 16 0.67 3.58 -14.03
CA HIS A 16 1.72 2.64 -13.61
C HIS A 16 2.35 1.83 -14.76
N GLY A 17 1.89 2.02 -16.00
CA GLY A 17 2.29 1.20 -17.13
C GLY A 17 1.68 -0.21 -17.12
N GLU A 18 2.07 -1.03 -18.09
CA GLU A 18 1.52 -2.38 -18.25
C GLU A 18 1.92 -3.32 -17.12
N THR A 19 3.14 -3.21 -16.63
CA THR A 19 3.70 -4.12 -15.61
C THR A 19 3.67 -3.53 -14.21
N GLY A 20 3.51 -2.20 -14.06
CA GLY A 20 3.68 -1.47 -12.81
C GLY A 20 5.14 -1.37 -12.31
N LEU A 21 6.09 -1.95 -13.03
CA LEU A 21 7.51 -2.01 -12.65
C LEU A 21 8.41 -1.44 -13.75
N GLU A 22 7.87 -0.68 -14.67
CA GLU A 22 8.60 -0.11 -15.78
C GLU A 22 9.70 0.84 -15.29
N GLY A 23 10.88 0.72 -15.88
CA GLY A 23 12.06 1.49 -15.48
C GLY A 23 12.89 0.86 -14.35
N ALA A 24 12.38 -0.16 -13.66
CA ALA A 24 13.07 -0.79 -12.53
C ALA A 24 14.33 -1.58 -12.92
N GLY A 25 14.40 -2.11 -14.16
CA GLY A 25 15.53 -2.94 -14.58
C GLY A 25 15.73 -4.19 -13.72
N LEU A 26 14.65 -4.73 -13.14
CA LEU A 26 14.72 -5.87 -12.23
C LEU A 26 15.12 -7.15 -12.96
N PRO A 27 15.93 -8.01 -12.33
CA PRO A 27 16.24 -9.33 -12.87
C PRO A 27 14.98 -10.20 -12.86
N SER A 28 14.99 -11.28 -13.66
CA SER A 28 13.91 -12.27 -13.62
C SER A 28 13.71 -12.83 -12.21
N ALA A 29 12.46 -13.08 -11.84
CA ALA A 29 12.13 -13.67 -10.55
C ALA A 29 12.82 -15.04 -10.38
N ARG A 30 13.37 -15.29 -9.19
CA ARG A 30 14.09 -16.53 -8.84
C ARG A 30 13.29 -17.38 -7.85
N GLY A 31 12.03 -17.45 -7.93
CA GLY A 31 11.21 -18.24 -7.00
C GLY A 31 9.85 -18.51 -7.57
N GLU A 32 9.18 -19.45 -6.99
CA GLU A 32 7.78 -19.75 -7.29
C GLU A 32 6.87 -18.91 -6.40
N VAL A 33 5.74 -18.53 -6.93
CA VAL A 33 4.68 -17.88 -6.15
C VAL A 33 4.06 -18.92 -5.23
N ASP A 34 3.78 -18.54 -3.97
CA ASP A 34 3.05 -19.40 -3.04
C ASP A 34 1.71 -19.84 -3.69
N SER A 35 1.41 -21.11 -3.67
CA SER A 35 0.21 -21.67 -4.30
C SER A 35 -1.10 -21.33 -3.58
N ARG A 36 -1.01 -20.85 -2.33
CA ARG A 36 -2.18 -20.46 -1.53
C ARG A 36 -2.78 -19.15 -2.03
N HIS A 37 -4.09 -19.03 -1.93
CA HIS A 37 -4.74 -17.73 -2.12
C HIS A 37 -4.26 -16.72 -1.06
N ALA A 38 -4.11 -15.45 -1.45
CA ALA A 38 -3.59 -14.40 -0.56
C ALA A 38 -4.41 -14.25 0.74
N VAL A 39 -5.72 -14.44 0.68
CA VAL A 39 -6.61 -14.41 1.86
C VAL A 39 -6.26 -15.53 2.84
N ASP A 40 -6.04 -16.74 2.34
CA ASP A 40 -5.66 -17.89 3.19
C ASP A 40 -4.27 -17.69 3.78
N PHE A 41 -3.34 -17.17 2.97
CA PHE A 41 -2.00 -16.85 3.44
C PHE A 41 -2.03 -15.82 4.60
N LEU A 42 -2.78 -14.73 4.45
CA LEU A 42 -2.96 -13.71 5.49
C LEU A 42 -3.53 -14.32 6.77
N ARG A 43 -4.66 -14.99 6.64
CA ARG A 43 -5.36 -15.61 7.77
C ARG A 43 -4.47 -16.59 8.52
N ASP A 44 -3.78 -17.50 7.79
CA ASP A 44 -2.90 -18.49 8.41
C ASP A 44 -1.66 -17.86 9.05
N THR A 45 -1.14 -16.77 8.48
CA THR A 45 0.03 -16.08 9.00
C THR A 45 -0.29 -15.39 10.32
N VAL A 46 -1.41 -14.65 10.39
CA VAL A 46 -1.86 -13.99 11.62
C VAL A 46 -2.19 -15.03 12.70
N LYS A 47 -2.92 -16.11 12.33
CA LYS A 47 -3.26 -17.18 13.27
C LYS A 47 -2.03 -17.84 13.92
N ARG A 48 -0.94 -17.98 13.17
CA ARG A 48 0.30 -18.58 13.72
C ARG A 48 1.09 -17.62 14.61
N ARG A 49 0.85 -16.32 14.50
CA ARG A 49 1.59 -15.28 15.20
C ARG A 49 0.64 -14.18 15.73
N PRO A 50 -0.29 -14.53 16.62
CA PRO A 50 -1.25 -13.56 17.13
C PRO A 50 -0.55 -12.43 17.89
N GLY A 51 -0.91 -11.18 17.59
CA GLY A 51 -0.32 -9.97 18.17
C GLY A 51 1.07 -9.58 17.63
N GLU A 52 1.68 -10.38 16.74
CA GLU A 52 3.01 -10.08 16.20
C GLU A 52 2.98 -9.50 14.79
N VAL A 53 1.91 -9.75 14.02
CA VAL A 53 1.83 -9.42 12.60
C VAL A 53 1.29 -8.00 12.42
N THR A 54 2.09 -7.15 11.78
CA THR A 54 1.60 -5.89 11.20
C THR A 54 1.33 -6.09 9.72
N ILE A 55 0.14 -5.69 9.27
CA ILE A 55 -0.24 -5.71 7.87
C ILE A 55 -0.05 -4.32 7.28
N VAL A 56 0.79 -4.19 6.24
CA VAL A 56 0.94 -2.93 5.49
C VAL A 56 0.18 -3.07 4.17
N ALA A 57 -0.96 -2.38 4.08
CA ALA A 57 -1.83 -2.41 2.92
C ALA A 57 -1.59 -1.18 2.04
N VAL A 58 -0.94 -1.36 0.90
CA VAL A 58 -0.57 -0.30 -0.05
C VAL A 58 -1.33 -0.42 -1.38
N GLY A 59 -2.49 -1.05 -1.34
CA GLY A 59 -3.39 -1.23 -2.48
C GLY A 59 -4.83 -1.42 -2.00
N PRO A 60 -5.79 -1.75 -2.91
CA PRO A 60 -7.17 -1.99 -2.54
C PRO A 60 -7.31 -3.07 -1.46
N LEU A 61 -8.17 -2.83 -0.47
CA LEU A 61 -8.28 -3.62 0.76
C LEU A 61 -9.06 -4.94 0.62
N THR A 62 -9.40 -5.35 -0.60
CA THR A 62 -10.30 -6.49 -0.88
C THR A 62 -9.85 -7.79 -0.20
N ASN A 63 -8.56 -8.18 -0.33
CA ASN A 63 -8.06 -9.41 0.27
C ASN A 63 -8.15 -9.37 1.80
N LEU A 64 -7.83 -8.23 2.40
CA LEU A 64 -7.90 -8.03 3.84
C LEU A 64 -9.35 -8.07 4.35
N ALA A 65 -10.26 -7.40 3.66
CA ALA A 65 -11.69 -7.42 3.96
C ALA A 65 -12.25 -8.85 3.91
N VAL A 66 -11.92 -9.62 2.86
CA VAL A 66 -12.36 -11.02 2.75
C VAL A 66 -11.79 -11.86 3.91
N ALA A 67 -10.53 -11.67 4.29
CA ALA A 67 -9.93 -12.38 5.42
C ALA A 67 -10.66 -12.07 6.74
N LEU A 68 -11.00 -10.80 6.98
CA LEU A 68 -11.75 -10.34 8.16
C LEU A 68 -13.20 -10.84 8.17
N VAL A 69 -13.88 -10.88 7.01
CA VAL A 69 -15.25 -11.43 6.92
C VAL A 69 -15.26 -12.93 7.18
N GLN A 70 -14.28 -13.68 6.64
CA GLN A 70 -14.17 -15.11 6.86
C GLN A 70 -13.77 -15.47 8.29
N ARG A 71 -13.04 -14.57 8.95
CA ARG A 71 -12.54 -14.76 10.31
C ARG A 71 -12.48 -13.44 11.05
N PRO A 72 -13.58 -13.01 11.69
CA PRO A 72 -13.64 -11.73 12.41
C PRO A 72 -12.63 -11.61 13.56
N GLU A 73 -12.25 -12.71 14.19
CA GLU A 73 -11.25 -12.74 15.27
C GLU A 73 -9.88 -12.24 14.83
N LEU A 74 -9.60 -12.29 13.53
CA LEU A 74 -8.36 -11.78 12.96
C LEU A 74 -8.12 -10.30 13.31
N ALA A 75 -9.17 -9.51 13.47
CA ALA A 75 -9.08 -8.11 13.88
C ALA A 75 -8.41 -7.92 15.25
N GLY A 76 -8.67 -8.83 16.19
CA GLY A 76 -8.03 -8.82 17.52
C GLY A 76 -6.66 -9.52 17.57
N GLU A 77 -6.31 -10.26 16.53
CA GLU A 77 -5.06 -11.02 16.46
C GLU A 77 -3.96 -10.31 15.68
N VAL A 78 -4.27 -9.32 14.86
CA VAL A 78 -3.26 -8.48 14.22
C VAL A 78 -2.67 -7.49 15.24
N ARG A 79 -1.38 -7.21 15.14
CA ARG A 79 -0.76 -6.15 15.93
C ARG A 79 -1.31 -4.78 15.51
N GLN A 80 -1.34 -4.51 14.22
CA GLN A 80 -1.93 -3.33 13.60
C GLN A 80 -2.05 -3.50 12.08
N ILE A 81 -2.88 -2.66 11.48
CA ILE A 81 -3.01 -2.51 10.03
C ILE A 81 -2.57 -1.09 9.67
N VAL A 82 -1.52 -0.98 8.86
CA VAL A 82 -1.04 0.31 8.33
C VAL A 82 -1.50 0.42 6.88
N ILE A 83 -2.25 1.46 6.55
CA ILE A 83 -2.92 1.60 5.25
C ILE A 83 -2.38 2.82 4.52
N MET A 84 -1.94 2.68 3.26
CA MET A 84 -1.92 3.80 2.34
C MET A 84 -3.24 3.80 1.55
N GLY A 85 -4.06 4.82 1.75
CA GLY A 85 -5.34 4.96 1.08
C GLY A 85 -6.21 6.03 1.69
N GLY A 86 -7.26 6.41 0.98
CA GLY A 86 -8.21 7.42 1.43
C GLY A 86 -7.68 8.85 1.38
N ALA A 87 -8.55 9.77 1.75
CA ALA A 87 -8.24 11.20 1.85
C ALA A 87 -9.23 11.87 2.81
N ALA A 88 -8.74 12.65 3.77
CA ALA A 88 -9.57 13.53 4.59
C ALA A 88 -10.01 14.78 3.80
N GLY A 89 -9.21 15.18 2.78
CA GLY A 89 -9.50 16.31 1.90
C GLY A 89 -9.87 15.86 0.48
N SER A 90 -9.13 16.31 -0.52
CA SER A 90 -9.40 16.00 -1.92
C SER A 90 -8.82 14.66 -2.35
N GLY A 91 -9.59 13.92 -3.15
CA GLY A 91 -9.17 12.66 -3.77
C GLY A 91 -8.19 12.84 -4.94
N ASN A 92 -7.90 11.72 -5.63
CA ASN A 92 -7.09 11.71 -6.86
C ASN A 92 -7.78 11.03 -8.05
N VAL A 93 -8.85 10.27 -7.81
CA VAL A 93 -9.68 9.66 -8.87
C VAL A 93 -10.98 10.44 -9.06
N THR A 94 -11.57 10.88 -7.97
CA THR A 94 -12.69 11.82 -7.96
C THR A 94 -12.34 12.99 -7.04
N PRO A 95 -13.13 14.06 -6.96
CA PRO A 95 -12.89 15.14 -6.01
C PRO A 95 -12.74 14.68 -4.55
N HIS A 96 -13.30 13.52 -4.20
CA HIS A 96 -13.34 13.01 -2.83
C HIS A 96 -12.66 11.66 -2.62
N ALA A 97 -12.46 10.87 -3.68
CA ALA A 97 -11.97 9.50 -3.54
C ALA A 97 -10.51 9.34 -3.95
N GLU A 98 -9.75 8.69 -3.08
CA GLU A 98 -8.43 8.15 -3.36
C GLU A 98 -8.56 6.78 -4.06
N PHE A 99 -7.59 6.42 -4.90
CA PHE A 99 -7.65 5.26 -5.80
C PHE A 99 -7.87 3.92 -5.06
N ASN A 100 -7.13 3.63 -4.00
CA ASN A 100 -7.23 2.35 -3.30
C ASN A 100 -8.61 2.14 -2.69
N PHE A 101 -9.18 3.20 -2.11
CA PHE A 101 -10.53 3.17 -1.56
C PHE A 101 -11.59 3.25 -2.67
N TYR A 102 -11.34 4.01 -3.73
CA TYR A 102 -12.24 4.05 -4.88
C TYR A 102 -12.36 2.69 -5.57
N ALA A 103 -11.27 1.93 -5.67
CA ALA A 103 -11.26 0.63 -6.31
C ALA A 103 -12.17 -0.38 -5.59
N ASP A 104 -12.21 -0.36 -4.24
CA ASP A 104 -13.14 -1.20 -3.46
C ASP A 104 -13.56 -0.50 -2.16
N PRO A 105 -14.55 0.42 -2.23
CA PRO A 105 -15.03 1.15 -1.05
C PRO A 105 -15.73 0.25 -0.02
N HIS A 106 -16.29 -0.87 -0.45
CA HIS A 106 -16.92 -1.83 0.45
C HIS A 106 -15.88 -2.57 1.29
N ALA A 107 -14.77 -2.94 0.67
CA ALA A 107 -13.64 -3.53 1.40
C ALA A 107 -13.03 -2.53 2.40
N ALA A 108 -12.87 -1.26 2.00
CA ALA A 108 -12.41 -0.22 2.90
C ALA A 108 -13.33 -0.10 4.13
N ARG A 109 -14.64 -0.03 3.92
CA ARG A 109 -15.62 0.01 5.01
C ARG A 109 -15.50 -1.19 5.95
N ILE A 110 -15.44 -2.41 5.43
CA ILE A 110 -15.30 -3.64 6.24
C ILE A 110 -14.04 -3.58 7.11
N VAL A 111 -12.92 -3.13 6.55
CA VAL A 111 -11.65 -3.03 7.30
C VAL A 111 -11.76 -2.00 8.42
N PHE A 112 -12.31 -0.82 8.15
CA PHE A 112 -12.47 0.23 9.17
C PHE A 112 -13.48 -0.11 10.25
N GLU A 113 -14.51 -0.87 9.94
CA GLU A 113 -15.52 -1.33 10.91
C GLU A 113 -15.09 -2.62 11.66
N SER A 114 -13.93 -3.19 11.34
CA SER A 114 -13.48 -4.47 11.90
C SER A 114 -13.08 -4.44 13.38
N GLY A 115 -12.76 -3.25 13.91
CA GLY A 115 -12.22 -3.07 15.26
C GLY A 115 -10.71 -3.36 15.39
N ALA A 116 -10.00 -3.67 14.30
CA ALA A 116 -8.54 -3.80 14.33
C ALA A 116 -7.87 -2.44 14.56
N PRO A 117 -6.69 -2.39 15.20
CA PRO A 117 -5.90 -1.17 15.28
C PRO A 117 -5.45 -0.73 13.89
N ILE A 118 -5.83 0.48 13.46
CA ILE A 118 -5.55 1.01 12.12
C ILE A 118 -4.76 2.31 12.21
N VAL A 119 -3.71 2.43 11.39
CA VAL A 119 -3.03 3.68 11.07
C VAL A 119 -3.18 3.94 9.58
N MET A 120 -3.68 5.11 9.21
CA MET A 120 -3.96 5.48 7.81
C MET A 120 -3.07 6.62 7.35
N TYR A 121 -2.46 6.44 6.19
CA TYR A 121 -1.74 7.47 5.43
C TYR A 121 -2.55 7.87 4.21
N GLY A 122 -3.44 8.84 4.39
CA GLY A 122 -4.26 9.40 3.32
C GLY A 122 -3.50 10.37 2.42
N LEU A 123 -4.16 10.84 1.36
CA LEU A 123 -3.56 11.80 0.42
C LEU A 123 -3.19 13.14 1.07
N ASP A 124 -3.89 13.53 2.11
CA ASP A 124 -3.62 14.71 2.93
C ASP A 124 -2.23 14.67 3.58
N VAL A 125 -1.76 13.47 3.96
CA VAL A 125 -0.41 13.24 4.49
C VAL A 125 0.59 13.01 3.37
N THR A 126 0.29 12.07 2.47
CA THR A 126 1.27 11.60 1.48
C THR A 126 1.65 12.67 0.45
N ARG A 127 0.77 13.62 0.17
CA ARG A 127 1.06 14.76 -0.71
C ARG A 127 2.07 15.76 -0.14
N GLN A 128 2.34 15.70 1.15
CA GLN A 128 3.34 16.58 1.81
C GLN A 128 4.77 16.08 1.57
N VAL A 129 4.95 14.81 1.23
CA VAL A 129 6.27 14.21 0.99
C VAL A 129 6.48 14.00 -0.50
N ARG A 130 7.50 14.64 -1.04
CA ARG A 130 7.76 14.68 -2.49
C ARG A 130 9.13 14.10 -2.85
N ALA A 131 9.17 13.41 -3.99
CA ALA A 131 10.40 12.89 -4.57
C ALA A 131 11.19 14.02 -5.29
N GLU A 132 11.81 14.89 -4.52
CA GLU A 132 12.59 16.00 -5.08
C GLU A 132 13.83 15.49 -5.86
N ARG A 133 14.27 16.23 -6.87
CA ARG A 133 15.41 15.86 -7.72
C ARG A 133 16.67 15.60 -6.91
N GLU A 134 16.95 16.42 -5.92
CA GLU A 134 18.11 16.25 -5.05
C GLU A 134 18.03 14.95 -4.26
N TRP A 135 16.85 14.64 -3.72
CA TRP A 135 16.61 13.39 -3.00
C TRP A 135 16.80 12.17 -3.90
N LEU A 136 16.27 12.20 -5.14
CA LEU A 136 16.51 11.14 -6.14
C LEU A 136 17.99 10.97 -6.47
N GLY A 137 18.73 12.06 -6.60
CA GLY A 137 20.17 12.04 -6.80
C GLY A 137 20.91 11.36 -5.63
N ARG A 138 20.53 11.64 -4.40
CA ARG A 138 21.09 10.99 -3.21
C ARG A 138 20.79 9.49 -3.17
N ILE A 139 19.58 9.07 -3.53
CA ILE A 139 19.22 7.65 -3.62
C ILE A 139 20.06 6.97 -4.72
N GLY A 140 20.18 7.59 -5.91
CA GLY A 140 20.98 7.06 -7.01
C GLY A 140 22.47 6.92 -6.66
N ALA A 141 23.00 7.85 -5.86
CA ALA A 141 24.40 7.80 -5.42
C ALA A 141 24.74 6.61 -4.49
N LEU A 142 23.72 5.91 -3.96
CA LEU A 142 23.93 4.66 -3.20
C LEU A 142 24.40 3.50 -4.11
N ASP A 143 24.23 3.62 -5.41
CA ASP A 143 24.67 2.69 -6.48
C ASP A 143 24.42 1.20 -6.14
N SER A 144 23.27 0.90 -5.61
CA SER A 144 22.81 -0.46 -5.34
C SER A 144 21.74 -0.87 -6.35
N SER A 145 21.56 -2.18 -6.55
CA SER A 145 20.45 -2.68 -7.40
C SER A 145 19.09 -2.18 -6.96
N VAL A 146 18.87 -2.01 -5.65
CA VAL A 146 17.63 -1.50 -5.08
C VAL A 146 17.46 -0.02 -5.36
N SER A 147 18.49 0.80 -5.09
CA SER A 147 18.43 2.24 -5.36
C SER A 147 18.26 2.55 -6.84
N ASN A 148 18.97 1.81 -7.71
CA ASN A 148 18.86 1.97 -9.17
C ASN A 148 17.46 1.61 -9.67
N ALA A 149 16.88 0.52 -9.18
CA ALA A 149 15.49 0.14 -9.48
C ALA A 149 14.50 1.19 -9.01
N ALA A 150 14.63 1.68 -7.77
CA ALA A 150 13.76 2.71 -7.21
C ALA A 150 13.81 4.01 -8.01
N VAL A 151 15.01 4.51 -8.31
CA VAL A 151 15.20 5.72 -9.13
C VAL A 151 14.65 5.52 -10.55
N GLY A 152 14.88 4.35 -11.15
CA GLY A 152 14.37 4.01 -12.48
C GLY A 152 12.84 4.04 -12.54
N MET A 153 12.16 3.42 -11.56
CA MET A 153 10.68 3.46 -11.44
C MET A 153 10.19 4.89 -11.25
N LEU A 154 10.76 5.65 -10.31
CA LEU A 154 10.33 7.01 -10.00
C LEU A 154 10.52 7.95 -11.20
N ASN A 155 11.61 7.83 -11.95
CA ASN A 155 11.83 8.60 -13.17
C ASN A 155 10.80 8.24 -14.26
N ARG A 156 10.47 6.95 -14.42
CA ARG A 156 9.47 6.48 -15.41
C ARG A 156 8.06 6.95 -15.05
N TYR A 157 7.76 6.99 -13.77
CA TYR A 157 6.48 7.47 -13.23
C TYR A 157 6.24 8.98 -13.46
N GLY A 158 7.21 9.70 -14.01
CA GLY A 158 7.15 11.14 -14.18
C GLY A 158 7.18 11.91 -12.85
N SER A 159 7.66 11.26 -11.79
CA SER A 159 7.48 11.70 -10.41
C SER A 159 8.61 12.53 -9.85
N VAL A 160 9.47 13.11 -10.68
CA VAL A 160 10.36 14.15 -10.16
C VAL A 160 9.50 15.29 -9.64
N GLY A 161 9.49 15.49 -8.32
CA GLY A 161 8.56 16.37 -7.63
C GLY A 161 7.15 15.79 -7.41
N GLY A 162 6.88 14.53 -7.75
CA GLY A 162 5.65 13.82 -7.40
C GLY A 162 5.62 13.37 -5.94
N SER A 163 4.41 13.13 -5.42
CA SER A 163 4.23 12.67 -4.04
C SER A 163 4.67 11.23 -3.87
N LEU A 164 5.23 10.94 -2.70
CA LEU A 164 5.52 9.58 -2.26
C LEU A 164 4.35 9.07 -1.42
N HIS A 165 3.75 7.97 -1.85
CA HIS A 165 2.56 7.42 -1.20
C HIS A 165 2.91 6.21 -0.32
N ASP A 166 3.10 5.05 -0.90
CA ASP A 166 3.24 3.75 -0.23
C ASP A 166 4.42 3.67 0.73
N VAL A 167 5.49 4.38 0.40
CA VAL A 167 6.72 4.42 1.21
C VAL A 167 6.48 5.00 2.61
N LEU A 168 5.46 5.87 2.80
CA LEU A 168 5.16 6.42 4.12
C LEU A 168 4.57 5.36 5.04
N ALA A 169 3.67 4.52 4.52
CA ALA A 169 3.10 3.42 5.29
C ALA A 169 4.18 2.41 5.74
N VAL A 170 5.18 2.15 4.89
CA VAL A 170 6.34 1.31 5.27
C VAL A 170 7.28 2.07 6.20
N GLY A 171 7.49 3.37 5.95
CA GLY A 171 8.34 4.26 6.75
C GLY A 171 7.89 4.34 8.21
N HIS A 172 6.57 4.30 8.46
CA HIS A 172 5.99 4.22 9.79
C HIS A 172 6.60 3.11 10.65
N LEU A 173 6.79 1.93 10.07
CA LEU A 173 7.35 0.78 10.79
C LEU A 173 8.85 0.92 11.09
N LEU A 174 9.56 1.73 10.31
CA LEU A 174 10.99 1.93 10.45
C LEU A 174 11.33 3.13 11.37
N ARG A 175 10.50 4.16 11.31
CA ARG A 175 10.72 5.44 11.98
C ARG A 175 9.37 6.11 12.30
N GLU A 176 8.66 5.56 13.28
CA GLU A 176 7.37 6.11 13.75
C GLU A 176 7.51 7.55 14.25
N ASP A 177 8.69 7.90 14.79
CA ASP A 177 9.03 9.24 15.28
C ASP A 177 9.01 10.34 14.20
N LEU A 178 8.98 9.98 12.91
CA LEU A 178 8.83 10.95 11.82
C LEU A 178 7.38 11.40 11.59
N PHE A 179 6.42 10.79 12.28
CA PHE A 179 4.99 11.04 12.05
C PHE A 179 4.30 11.46 13.34
N THR A 180 3.34 12.39 13.20
CA THR A 180 2.39 12.69 14.27
C THR A 180 1.07 12.02 13.93
N LEU A 181 0.57 11.17 14.83
CA LEU A 181 -0.71 10.50 14.67
C LEU A 181 -1.81 11.35 15.28
N GLU A 182 -2.89 11.56 14.55
CA GLU A 182 -4.11 12.24 15.01
C GLU A 182 -5.23 11.19 15.11
N ALA A 183 -6.06 11.30 16.17
CA ALA A 183 -7.17 10.37 16.43
C ALA A 183 -8.47 10.83 15.75
#